data_3db38dd87678b00a1245aaa3444d116e
#
_entry.id   3db38dd87678b00a1245aaa3444d116e
#
_cell.length_a   1.000
_cell.length_b   1.000
_cell.length_c   1.000
_cell.angle_alpha   90.00
_cell.angle_beta   90.00
_cell.angle_gamma   90.00
#
_symmetry.space_group_name_H-M   'P 1'
#
loop_
_entity.id
_entity.type
_entity.pdbx_description
1 polymer ?
#
loop_
_entity_poly.entity_id
_entity_poly.type
_entity_poly.pdbx_seq_one_letter_code
_entity_poly.pdbx_strand_id
1 'polypeptide(L)'
;KIPATGDIPEHFKVDLWPEANREDNVGGSKAVGEPPFMLAISVYEALRNAIAAGRSGEAPAKPVVLTAPATAENVLRALGRLS
;
A
#
# COMPACT_ATOMS: atom_id res chain seq x y z
N LYS A 1 -12.07 -5.08 2.74
CA LYS A 1 -12.81 -4.29 3.74
C LYS A 1 -12.93 -2.84 3.29
N ILE A 2 -14.10 -2.25 3.43
CA ILE A 2 -14.29 -0.81 3.22
C ILE A 2 -13.67 -0.07 4.41
N PRO A 3 -12.80 0.92 4.21
CA PRO A 3 -12.23 1.71 5.30
C PRO A 3 -13.32 2.37 6.14
N ALA A 4 -13.17 2.35 7.45
CA ALA A 4 -14.03 3.01 8.40
C ALA A 4 -13.27 4.16 9.09
N THR A 5 -13.97 4.97 9.87
CA THR A 5 -13.36 6.12 10.57
C THR A 5 -12.16 5.72 11.44
N GLY A 6 -12.22 4.54 12.08
CA GLY A 6 -11.11 4.03 12.89
C GLY A 6 -9.88 3.54 12.10
N ASP A 7 -9.98 3.46 10.78
CA ASP A 7 -8.87 3.06 9.91
C ASP A 7 -8.08 4.27 9.38
N ILE A 8 -8.49 5.50 9.72
CA ILE A 8 -7.80 6.72 9.30
C ILE A 8 -6.49 6.85 10.08
N PRO A 9 -5.34 7.03 9.39
CA PRO A 9 -4.07 7.28 10.05
C PRO A 9 -4.12 8.56 10.90
N GLU A 10 -3.36 8.59 12.00
CA GLU A 10 -3.24 9.78 12.85
C GLU A 10 -2.73 10.99 12.06
N HIS A 11 -1.79 10.76 11.14
CA HIS A 11 -1.29 11.74 10.20
C HIS A 11 -1.82 11.42 8.79
N PHE A 12 -2.84 12.15 8.38
CA PHE A 12 -3.43 12.03 7.05
C PHE A 12 -3.51 13.41 6.39
N LYS A 13 -2.66 13.63 5.40
CA LYS A 13 -2.59 14.90 4.68
C LYS A 13 -2.78 14.67 3.18
N VAL A 14 -3.65 15.45 2.57
CA VAL A 14 -3.90 15.47 1.14
C VAL A 14 -3.70 16.88 0.64
N ASP A 15 -2.80 17.07 -0.30
CA ASP A 15 -2.53 18.34 -0.94
C ASP A 15 -2.75 18.21 -2.44
N LEU A 16 -3.20 19.29 -3.06
CA LEU A 16 -3.20 19.42 -4.51
C LEU A 16 -1.90 20.07 -4.96
N TRP A 17 -1.35 19.59 -6.07
CA TRP A 17 -0.19 20.22 -6.66
C TRP A 17 -0.51 21.66 -7.10
N PRO A 18 0.21 22.67 -6.59
CA PRO A 18 -0.20 24.08 -6.78
C PRO A 18 0.17 24.66 -8.15
N GLU A 19 1.10 24.04 -8.87
CA GLU A 19 1.56 24.54 -10.15
C GLU A 19 0.64 24.13 -11.30
N ALA A 20 0.42 25.06 -12.23
CA ALA A 20 -0.32 24.76 -13.43
C ALA A 20 0.41 23.72 -14.31
N ASN A 21 -0.37 22.97 -15.08
CA ASN A 21 0.20 22.08 -16.09
C ASN A 21 1.01 22.89 -17.11
N ARG A 22 2.24 22.48 -17.36
CA ARG A 22 3.15 23.14 -18.33
C ARG A 22 2.91 22.68 -19.77
N GLU A 23 2.23 21.54 -19.93
CA GLU A 23 1.96 20.95 -21.22
C GLU A 23 0.68 21.53 -21.82
N ASP A 24 0.68 21.75 -23.13
CA ASP A 24 -0.51 22.19 -23.86
C ASP A 24 -1.42 20.98 -24.15
N ASN A 25 -2.17 20.58 -23.15
CA ASN A 25 -3.09 19.46 -23.23
C ASN A 25 -4.54 19.94 -23.32
N VAL A 26 -5.38 19.17 -23.99
CA VAL A 26 -6.81 19.45 -24.08
C VAL A 26 -7.42 19.57 -22.68
N GLY A 27 -7.99 20.73 -22.38
CA GLY A 27 -8.55 21.03 -21.06
C GLY A 27 -7.54 21.03 -19.90
N GLY A 28 -6.23 21.12 -20.20
CA GLY A 28 -5.17 21.04 -19.20
C GLY A 28 -5.04 19.67 -18.53
N SER A 29 -5.71 18.65 -19.06
CA SER A 29 -5.74 17.30 -18.46
C SER A 29 -4.60 16.43 -18.97
N LYS A 30 -3.96 15.72 -18.07
CA LYS A 30 -3.04 14.64 -18.39
C LYS A 30 -3.75 13.29 -18.23
N ALA A 31 -3.48 12.35 -19.13
CA ALA A 31 -3.99 11.01 -18.97
C ALA A 31 -3.50 10.38 -17.67
N VAL A 32 -4.38 9.67 -17.00
CA VAL A 32 -4.02 8.83 -15.85
C VAL A 32 -3.61 7.47 -16.38
N GLY A 33 -2.31 7.20 -16.39
CA GLY A 33 -1.76 5.94 -16.86
C GLY A 33 -1.34 5.02 -15.71
N GLU A 34 -0.08 4.60 -15.74
CA GLU A 34 0.52 3.63 -14.82
C GLU A 34 0.70 4.07 -13.35
N PRO A 35 0.80 5.39 -12.99
CA PRO A 35 0.97 5.79 -11.59
C PRO A 35 -0.01 5.15 -10.60
N PRO A 36 -1.31 4.95 -10.91
CA PRO A 36 -2.22 4.25 -10.01
C PRO A 36 -1.82 2.81 -9.70
N PHE A 37 -1.20 2.09 -10.63
CA PHE A 37 -0.68 0.74 -10.40
C PHE A 37 0.47 0.76 -9.39
N MET A 38 1.43 1.66 -9.57
CA MET A 38 2.57 1.78 -8.67
C MET A 38 2.13 2.19 -7.27
N LEU A 39 1.16 3.08 -7.16
CA LEU A 39 0.58 3.49 -5.88
C LEU A 39 -0.13 2.33 -5.17
N ALA A 40 -0.88 1.50 -5.91
CA ALA A 40 -1.52 0.32 -5.36
C ALA A 40 -0.50 -0.73 -4.89
N ILE A 41 0.54 -0.97 -5.68
CA ILE A 41 1.63 -1.90 -5.34
C ILE A 41 2.39 -1.41 -4.12
N SER A 42 2.59 -0.10 -3.96
CA SER A 42 3.31 0.48 -2.81
C SER A 42 2.66 0.11 -1.47
N VAL A 43 1.34 0.11 -1.41
CA VAL A 43 0.58 -0.30 -0.20
C VAL A 43 0.80 -1.79 0.08
N TYR A 44 0.73 -2.63 -0.94
CA TYR A 44 0.98 -4.06 -0.80
C TYR A 44 2.40 -4.36 -0.30
N GLU A 45 3.41 -3.69 -0.84
CA GLU A 45 4.79 -3.84 -0.41
C GLU A 45 5.03 -3.27 1.01
N ALA A 46 4.35 -2.20 1.39
CA ALA A 46 4.39 -1.70 2.76
C ALA A 46 3.85 -2.73 3.76
N LEU A 47 2.77 -3.43 3.43
CA LEU A 47 2.26 -4.55 4.23
C LEU A 47 3.26 -5.69 4.33
N ARG A 48 3.91 -6.07 3.21
CA ARG A 48 4.96 -7.10 3.23
C ARG A 48 6.13 -6.72 4.13
N ASN A 49 6.57 -5.46 4.07
CA ASN A 49 7.63 -4.96 4.94
C ASN A 49 7.23 -4.96 6.41
N ALA A 50 6.01 -4.58 6.72
CA ALA A 50 5.48 -4.63 8.09
C ALA A 50 5.42 -6.08 8.62
N ILE A 51 4.99 -7.03 7.79
CA ILE A 51 4.99 -8.46 8.14
C ILE A 51 6.42 -8.95 8.40
N ALA A 52 7.37 -8.58 7.55
CA ALA A 52 8.78 -8.93 7.73
C ALA A 52 9.32 -8.42 9.07
N ALA A 53 9.02 -7.17 9.41
CA ALA A 53 9.41 -6.57 10.69
C ALA A 53 8.74 -7.26 11.88
N GLY A 54 7.48 -7.64 11.75
CA GLY A 54 6.73 -8.36 12.80
C GLY A 54 7.19 -9.80 13.03
N ARG A 55 7.95 -10.37 12.09
CA ARG A 55 8.57 -11.71 12.18
C ARG A 55 10.04 -11.65 12.61
N SER A 56 10.58 -10.45 12.86
CA SER A 56 11.97 -10.26 13.27
C SER A 56 12.23 -10.98 14.61
N GLY A 57 13.13 -11.95 14.59
CA GLY A 57 13.44 -12.85 15.69
C GLY A 57 13.47 -14.32 15.28
N GLU A 58 12.87 -14.67 14.16
CA GLU A 58 12.99 -16.00 13.55
C GLU A 58 14.17 -16.01 12.57
N ALA A 59 15.22 -16.71 12.92
CA ALA A 59 16.34 -16.95 12.00
C ALA A 59 16.18 -18.33 11.32
N PRO A 60 16.55 -18.48 10.02
CA PRO A 60 16.86 -17.44 9.03
C PRO A 60 15.61 -16.74 8.51
N ALA A 61 15.73 -15.48 8.12
CA ALA A 61 14.62 -14.70 7.60
C ALA A 61 14.05 -15.36 6.34
N LYS A 62 12.95 -16.09 6.48
CA LYS A 62 12.25 -16.65 5.33
C LYS A 62 11.58 -15.53 4.54
N PRO A 63 11.54 -15.61 3.21
CA PRO A 63 10.81 -14.65 2.40
C PRO A 63 9.36 -14.52 2.88
N VAL A 64 8.86 -13.29 2.94
CA VAL A 64 7.47 -13.05 3.25
C VAL A 64 6.63 -13.40 2.02
N VAL A 65 5.79 -14.39 2.16
CA VAL A 65 4.77 -14.74 1.16
C VAL A 65 3.45 -14.17 1.65
N LEU A 66 2.99 -13.10 1.00
CA LEU A 66 1.68 -12.53 1.23
C LEU A 66 0.78 -12.85 0.05
N THR A 67 -0.30 -13.57 0.28
CA THR A 67 -1.27 -13.90 -0.76
C THR A 67 -2.15 -12.69 -1.05
N ALA A 68 -2.32 -12.35 -2.32
CA ALA A 68 -3.26 -11.33 -2.73
C ALA A 68 -4.68 -11.92 -2.87
N PRO A 69 -5.74 -11.17 -2.52
CA PRO A 69 -5.70 -9.83 -1.92
C PRO A 69 -5.16 -9.86 -0.48
N ALA A 70 -4.52 -8.78 -0.03
CA ALA A 70 -3.94 -8.65 1.30
C ALA A 70 -5.03 -8.45 2.37
N THR A 71 -5.88 -9.46 2.55
CA THR A 71 -6.89 -9.48 3.61
C THR A 71 -6.26 -9.64 4.99
N ALA A 72 -6.97 -9.27 6.05
CA ALA A 72 -6.50 -9.48 7.42
C ALA A 72 -6.13 -10.96 7.67
N GLU A 73 -6.90 -11.89 7.12
CA GLU A 73 -6.62 -13.33 7.21
C GLU A 73 -5.29 -13.70 6.55
N ASN A 74 -5.05 -13.23 5.31
CA ASN A 74 -3.80 -13.50 4.60
C ASN A 74 -2.58 -12.85 5.28
N VAL A 75 -2.77 -11.69 5.91
CA VAL A 75 -1.73 -11.05 6.74
C VAL A 75 -1.41 -11.90 7.97
N LEU A 76 -2.43 -12.40 8.68
CA LEU A 76 -2.23 -13.27 9.85
C LEU A 76 -1.55 -14.59 9.46
N ARG A 77 -1.92 -15.19 8.32
CA ARG A 77 -1.22 -16.37 7.78
C ARG A 77 0.24 -16.06 7.46
N ALA A 78 0.50 -14.94 6.81
CA ALA A 78 1.86 -14.52 6.48
C ALA A 78 2.71 -14.24 7.74
N LEU A 79 2.09 -13.81 8.84
CA LEU A 79 2.73 -13.66 10.14
C LEU A 79 2.94 -15.00 10.89
N GLY A 80 2.40 -16.12 10.37
CA GLY A 80 2.42 -17.41 11.07
C GLY A 80 1.48 -17.49 12.27
N ARG A 81 0.48 -16.59 12.35
CA ARG A 81 -0.50 -16.52 13.44
C ARG A 81 -1.84 -17.17 13.10
N LEU A 82 -1.96 -17.70 11.91
CA LEU A 82 -3.12 -18.44 11.42
C LEU A 82 -2.64 -19.62 10.56
N SER A 83 -3.11 -20.80 10.87
CA SER A 83 -2.86 -22.02 10.08
C SER A 83 -3.79 -22.13 8.87
#